data_079004e978ef8ec71ef3f99aefc03c9b
#
_entry.id   079004e978ef8ec71ef3f99aefc03c9b
#
_cell.length_a   1.000
_cell.length_b   1.000
_cell.length_c   1.000
_cell.angle_alpha   90.00
_cell.angle_beta   90.00
_cell.angle_gamma   90.00
#
_symmetry.space_group_name_H-M   'P 1'
#
loop_
_entity.id
_entity.type
_entity.pdbx_description
1 polymer ?
#
loop_
_entity_poly.entity_id
_entity_poly.type
_entity_poly.pdbx_seq_one_letter_code
_entity_poly.pdbx_strand_id
1 'polypeptide(L)'
;WYCDLPPSSPQTWGEQTDVSESADWYNAGFLMMWGSNVPQTRTPDAHFMTEARYRGTKVAVVSPDYAEATKFADLWLNPKQGTDAALAMAMGHVILREYHLDRQAEYFEDYCRKYSDMPMLVRLVEKDGAWVPENLLRAADFLDGLNEANNPDWKTVAIDEATDEVVVPSG
;
A
#
# COMPACT_ATOMS: atom_id res chain seq x y z
N TRP A 1 -13.29 4.84 -19.09
CA TRP A 1 -12.82 5.70 -18.00
C TRP A 1 -12.01 4.97 -16.94
N TYR A 2 -12.00 3.67 -17.01
CA TYR A 2 -11.02 2.86 -16.29
C TYR A 2 -9.59 3.12 -16.77
N CYS A 3 -9.43 3.59 -17.98
CA CYS A 3 -8.09 3.86 -18.55
C CYS A 3 -7.48 5.16 -18.07
N ASP A 4 -8.29 6.12 -17.66
CA ASP A 4 -7.85 7.48 -17.34
C ASP A 4 -7.72 7.73 -15.84
N LEU A 5 -8.50 7.04 -15.01
CA LEU A 5 -8.65 7.33 -13.60
C LEU A 5 -7.78 6.50 -12.64
N PRO A 6 -7.41 5.23 -12.90
CA PRO A 6 -6.57 4.46 -11.99
C PRO A 6 -5.09 4.42 -12.41
N PRO A 7 -4.35 5.56 -12.46
CA PRO A 7 -2.94 5.54 -12.80
C PRO A 7 -2.08 4.87 -11.72
N SER A 8 -2.57 4.81 -10.49
CA SER A 8 -1.85 4.21 -9.36
C SER A 8 -1.71 2.68 -9.49
N SER A 9 -2.72 1.99 -10.02
CA SER A 9 -2.66 0.53 -10.20
C SER A 9 -1.54 0.10 -11.14
N PRO A 10 -1.40 0.67 -12.36
CA PRO A 10 -0.27 0.37 -13.23
C PRO A 10 1.09 0.72 -12.62
N GLN A 11 1.17 1.79 -11.85
CA GLN A 11 2.42 2.20 -11.20
C GLN A 11 2.83 1.25 -10.07
N THR A 12 1.85 0.64 -9.39
CA THR A 12 2.10 -0.27 -8.28
C THR A 12 2.27 -1.72 -8.73
N TRP A 13 1.41 -2.17 -9.65
CA TRP A 13 1.32 -3.59 -10.03
C TRP A 13 1.68 -3.88 -11.49
N GLY A 14 1.91 -2.85 -12.30
CA GLY A 14 2.14 -3.00 -13.74
C GLY A 14 0.86 -3.27 -14.55
N GLU A 15 -0.29 -3.41 -13.90
CA GLU A 15 -1.57 -3.69 -14.53
C GLU A 15 -2.65 -2.70 -14.09
N GLN A 16 -3.61 -2.44 -14.98
CA GLN A 16 -4.70 -1.52 -14.71
C GLN A 16 -5.94 -2.20 -14.13
N THR A 17 -6.03 -3.51 -14.19
CA THR A 17 -7.18 -4.30 -13.76
C THR A 17 -7.06 -4.73 -12.32
N ASP A 18 -8.20 -4.98 -11.70
CA ASP A 18 -8.27 -5.63 -10.39
C ASP A 18 -7.71 -7.06 -10.49
N VAL A 19 -6.93 -7.42 -9.50
CA VAL A 19 -6.15 -8.67 -9.54
C VAL A 19 -6.88 -9.88 -8.97
N SER A 20 -7.94 -9.67 -8.17
CA SER A 20 -8.70 -10.75 -7.54
C SER A 20 -10.11 -10.84 -8.11
N GLU A 21 -10.57 -12.07 -8.37
CA GLU A 21 -11.98 -12.32 -8.67
C GLU A 21 -12.84 -12.15 -7.40
N SER A 22 -14.10 -11.76 -7.57
CA SER A 22 -15.02 -11.57 -6.45
C SER A 22 -15.21 -12.84 -5.62
N ALA A 23 -15.07 -14.01 -6.21
CA ALA A 23 -15.13 -15.30 -5.50
C ALA A 23 -13.98 -15.48 -4.49
N ASP A 24 -12.85 -14.81 -4.66
CA ASP A 24 -11.74 -14.85 -3.72
C ASP A 24 -12.08 -14.14 -2.39
N TRP A 25 -13.09 -13.30 -2.37
CA TRP A 25 -13.58 -12.67 -1.14
C TRP A 25 -14.05 -13.69 -0.10
N TYR A 26 -14.43 -14.90 -0.52
CA TYR A 26 -14.75 -15.98 0.42
C TYR A 26 -13.58 -16.42 1.28
N ASN A 27 -12.36 -16.18 0.83
CA ASN A 27 -11.13 -16.50 1.54
C ASN A 27 -10.63 -15.35 2.43
N ALA A 28 -11.28 -14.18 2.36
CA ALA A 28 -10.88 -13.01 3.12
C ALA A 28 -11.43 -13.08 4.57
N GLY A 29 -10.57 -12.83 5.54
CA GLY A 29 -10.99 -12.61 6.92
C GLY A 29 -11.49 -11.20 7.18
N PHE A 30 -11.09 -10.25 6.32
CA PHE A 30 -11.45 -8.84 6.39
C PHE A 30 -11.61 -8.25 4.99
N LEU A 31 -12.68 -7.50 4.77
CA LEU A 31 -12.95 -6.76 3.54
C LEU A 31 -13.08 -5.27 3.86
N MET A 32 -12.41 -4.43 3.11
CA MET A 32 -12.55 -2.98 3.19
C MET A 32 -13.10 -2.43 1.87
N MET A 33 -14.26 -1.79 1.95
CA MET A 33 -14.85 -1.08 0.82
C MET A 33 -14.56 0.39 0.95
N TRP A 34 -13.71 0.90 0.07
CA TRP A 34 -13.29 2.29 0.12
C TRP A 34 -13.91 3.07 -1.03
N GLY A 35 -14.84 3.96 -0.70
CA GLY A 35 -15.55 4.78 -1.67
C GLY A 35 -16.38 3.99 -2.70
N SER A 36 -16.61 2.69 -2.46
CA SER A 36 -17.33 1.80 -3.36
C SER A 36 -18.66 1.38 -2.74
N ASN A 37 -19.74 1.69 -3.44
CA ASN A 37 -21.08 1.25 -3.06
C ASN A 37 -21.41 -0.06 -3.77
N VAL A 38 -20.75 -1.15 -3.40
CA VAL A 38 -20.82 -2.45 -4.07
C VAL A 38 -22.24 -2.94 -4.34
N PRO A 39 -23.21 -2.85 -3.39
CA PRO A 39 -24.57 -3.32 -3.66
C PRO A 39 -25.29 -2.61 -4.78
N GLN A 40 -24.91 -1.37 -5.11
CA GLN A 40 -25.52 -0.59 -6.19
C GLN A 40 -24.66 -0.58 -7.46
N THR A 41 -23.38 -0.33 -7.32
CA THR A 41 -22.49 -0.07 -8.45
C THR A 41 -21.80 -1.32 -8.98
N ARG A 42 -21.77 -2.38 -8.16
CA ARG A 42 -21.23 -3.70 -8.50
C ARG A 42 -22.16 -4.80 -8.00
N THR A 43 -23.41 -4.72 -8.37
CA THR A 43 -24.49 -5.59 -7.89
C THR A 43 -24.15 -7.09 -7.97
N PRO A 44 -23.51 -7.61 -9.03
CA PRO A 44 -23.09 -9.02 -9.07
C PRO A 44 -22.13 -9.43 -7.97
N ASP A 45 -21.34 -8.48 -7.45
CA ASP A 45 -20.35 -8.77 -6.41
C ASP A 45 -20.96 -8.71 -4.99
N ALA A 46 -22.13 -8.12 -4.84
CA ALA A 46 -22.77 -7.92 -3.55
C ALA A 46 -23.04 -9.24 -2.79
N HIS A 47 -23.40 -10.30 -3.51
CA HIS A 47 -23.66 -11.58 -2.87
C HIS A 47 -22.37 -12.23 -2.32
N PHE A 48 -21.22 -12.07 -2.98
CA PHE A 48 -19.95 -12.55 -2.47
C PHE A 48 -19.58 -11.89 -1.14
N MET A 49 -19.76 -10.58 -1.05
CA MET A 49 -19.59 -9.85 0.21
C MET A 49 -20.52 -10.37 1.31
N THR A 50 -21.81 -10.53 0.99
CA THR A 50 -22.83 -10.94 1.97
C THR A 50 -22.56 -12.36 2.46
N GLU A 51 -22.22 -13.28 1.57
CA GLU A 51 -21.91 -14.65 1.92
C GLU A 51 -20.57 -14.78 2.68
N ALA A 52 -19.57 -13.98 2.32
CA ALA A 52 -18.32 -13.91 3.08
C ALA A 52 -18.59 -13.51 4.55
N ARG A 53 -19.49 -12.53 4.78
CA ARG A 53 -19.89 -12.15 6.14
C ARG A 53 -20.57 -13.29 6.89
N TYR A 54 -21.41 -14.08 6.26
CA TYR A 54 -22.02 -15.27 6.90
C TYR A 54 -20.96 -16.30 7.31
N ARG A 55 -19.79 -16.29 6.67
CA ARG A 55 -18.64 -17.12 7.02
C ARG A 55 -17.73 -16.48 8.07
N GLY A 56 -18.07 -15.30 8.57
CA GLY A 56 -17.34 -14.60 9.64
C GLY A 56 -16.39 -13.48 9.17
N THR A 57 -16.30 -13.20 7.87
CA THR A 57 -15.54 -12.08 7.34
C THR A 57 -16.04 -10.76 7.92
N LYS A 58 -15.12 -9.95 8.43
CA LYS A 58 -15.42 -8.59 8.89
C LYS A 58 -15.39 -7.60 7.74
N VAL A 59 -16.34 -6.67 7.73
CA VAL A 59 -16.45 -5.67 6.68
C VAL A 59 -16.34 -4.26 7.27
N ALA A 60 -15.37 -3.50 6.77
CA ALA A 60 -15.28 -2.07 7.00
C ALA A 60 -15.69 -1.30 5.73
N VAL A 61 -16.42 -0.21 5.90
CA VAL A 61 -16.78 0.68 4.80
C VAL A 61 -16.25 2.08 5.10
N VAL A 62 -15.49 2.61 4.16
CA VAL A 62 -15.02 4.00 4.18
C VAL A 62 -15.86 4.78 3.18
N SER A 63 -16.78 5.60 3.67
CA SER A 63 -17.71 6.36 2.85
C SER A 63 -18.13 7.66 3.55
N PRO A 64 -18.21 8.79 2.83
CA PRO A 64 -18.66 10.06 3.40
C PRO A 64 -20.16 10.10 3.71
N ASP A 65 -20.91 9.13 3.23
CA ASP A 65 -22.35 9.02 3.45
C ASP A 65 -22.75 7.60 3.86
N TYR A 66 -23.97 7.48 4.41
CA TYR A 66 -24.55 6.20 4.77
C TYR A 66 -25.19 5.53 3.55
N ALA A 67 -24.34 5.00 2.67
CA ALA A 67 -24.76 4.31 1.44
C ALA A 67 -25.20 2.86 1.68
N GLU A 68 -25.63 2.16 0.62
CA GLU A 68 -26.11 0.77 0.72
C GLU A 68 -25.05 -0.20 1.27
N ALA A 69 -23.79 -0.01 0.91
CA ALA A 69 -22.69 -0.83 1.42
C ALA A 69 -22.55 -0.70 2.95
N THR A 70 -22.83 0.47 3.50
CA THR A 70 -22.70 0.74 4.94
C THR A 70 -23.65 -0.09 5.79
N LYS A 71 -24.80 -0.50 5.25
CA LYS A 71 -25.74 -1.40 5.95
C LYS A 71 -25.14 -2.76 6.29
N PHE A 72 -24.13 -3.16 5.53
CA PHE A 72 -23.46 -4.46 5.72
C PHE A 72 -22.13 -4.34 6.48
N ALA A 73 -21.76 -3.13 6.89
CA ALA A 73 -20.48 -2.90 7.57
C ALA A 73 -20.55 -3.29 9.05
N ASP A 74 -19.50 -3.93 9.53
CA ASP A 74 -19.21 -4.06 10.95
C ASP A 74 -18.62 -2.74 11.50
N LEU A 75 -17.93 -2.00 10.64
CA LEU A 75 -17.34 -0.71 10.95
C LEU A 75 -17.57 0.26 9.78
N TRP A 76 -18.14 1.41 10.09
CA TRP A 76 -18.25 2.52 9.15
C TRP A 76 -17.32 3.65 9.56
N LEU A 77 -16.41 4.01 8.65
CA LEU A 77 -15.53 5.15 8.76
C LEU A 77 -16.04 6.26 7.84
N ASN A 78 -16.35 7.40 8.43
CA ASN A 78 -16.90 8.56 7.73
C ASN A 78 -15.86 9.68 7.68
N PRO A 79 -14.87 9.65 6.79
CA PRO A 79 -13.91 10.73 6.64
C PRO A 79 -14.56 11.93 5.95
N LYS A 80 -14.06 13.13 6.25
CA LYS A 80 -14.37 14.30 5.45
C LYS A 80 -13.81 14.11 4.05
N GLN A 81 -14.53 14.56 3.03
CA GLN A 81 -14.05 14.51 1.65
C GLN A 81 -12.66 15.14 1.53
N GLY A 82 -11.79 14.50 0.79
CA GLY A 82 -10.39 14.92 0.61
C GLY A 82 -9.43 14.54 1.74
N THR A 83 -9.87 13.75 2.75
CA THR A 83 -9.02 13.30 3.85
C THR A 83 -8.70 11.80 3.83
N ASP A 84 -8.97 11.13 2.74
CA ASP A 84 -8.71 9.68 2.58
C ASP A 84 -7.25 9.33 2.79
N ALA A 85 -6.34 10.13 2.24
CA ALA A 85 -4.90 9.92 2.42
C ALA A 85 -4.48 9.99 3.90
N ALA A 86 -5.07 10.87 4.68
CA ALA A 86 -4.79 10.96 6.12
C ALA A 86 -5.27 9.70 6.85
N LEU A 87 -6.42 9.16 6.48
CA LEU A 87 -6.93 7.89 7.04
C LEU A 87 -6.02 6.73 6.65
N ALA A 88 -5.62 6.63 5.38
CA ALA A 88 -4.71 5.59 4.91
C ALA A 88 -3.35 5.65 5.63
N MET A 89 -2.79 6.84 5.78
CA MET A 89 -1.54 7.03 6.52
C MET A 89 -1.68 6.70 8.01
N ALA A 90 -2.82 7.00 8.62
CA ALA A 90 -3.08 6.63 10.02
C ALA A 90 -3.11 5.11 10.21
N MET A 91 -3.72 4.37 9.27
CA MET A 91 -3.69 2.91 9.28
C MET A 91 -2.27 2.37 9.09
N GLY A 92 -1.53 2.90 8.13
CA GLY A 92 -0.12 2.57 7.91
C GLY A 92 0.74 2.85 9.16
N HIS A 93 0.51 3.98 9.82
CA HIS A 93 1.19 4.31 11.08
C HIS A 93 0.96 3.24 12.17
N VAL A 94 -0.29 2.80 12.34
CA VAL A 94 -0.61 1.77 13.33
C VAL A 94 0.06 0.45 13.00
N ILE A 95 0.02 0.04 11.72
CA ILE A 95 0.67 -1.19 11.25
C ILE A 95 2.18 -1.15 11.50
N LEU A 96 2.84 -0.06 11.08
CA LEU A 96 4.28 0.11 11.28
C LEU A 96 4.64 0.12 12.76
N ARG A 97 3.88 0.83 13.58
CA ARG A 97 4.13 0.87 15.02
C ARG A 97 4.01 -0.50 15.65
N GLU A 98 2.90 -1.19 15.41
CA GLU A 98 2.61 -2.47 16.08
C GLU A 98 3.50 -3.62 15.58
N TYR A 99 3.72 -3.72 14.28
CA TYR A 99 4.41 -4.89 13.70
C TYR A 99 5.89 -4.67 13.48
N HIS A 100 6.32 -3.45 13.16
CA HIS A 100 7.74 -3.15 12.95
C HIS A 100 8.42 -2.69 14.23
N LEU A 101 7.87 -1.70 14.94
CA LEU A 101 8.52 -1.15 16.14
C LEU A 101 8.28 -2.00 17.39
N ASP A 102 7.03 -2.28 17.72
CA ASP A 102 6.70 -2.88 19.01
C ASP A 102 6.92 -4.41 19.01
N ARG A 103 6.53 -5.10 17.95
CA ARG A 103 6.61 -6.57 17.88
C ARG A 103 7.82 -7.08 17.14
N GLN A 104 8.42 -6.27 16.25
CA GLN A 104 9.52 -6.67 15.37
C GLN A 104 9.20 -8.01 14.68
N ALA A 105 8.03 -8.07 14.04
CA ALA A 105 7.51 -9.29 13.47
C ALA A 105 8.32 -9.68 12.22
N GLU A 106 9.06 -10.76 12.31
CA GLU A 106 9.94 -11.27 11.24
C GLU A 106 9.22 -11.39 9.89
N TYR A 107 8.02 -11.96 9.88
CA TYR A 107 7.21 -12.05 8.66
C TYR A 107 6.94 -10.68 8.02
N PHE A 108 6.65 -9.66 8.83
CA PHE A 108 6.38 -8.31 8.33
C PHE A 108 7.64 -7.67 7.76
N GLU A 109 8.77 -7.82 8.43
CA GLU A 109 10.06 -7.30 7.96
C GLU A 109 10.49 -7.96 6.65
N ASP A 110 10.38 -9.29 6.56
CA ASP A 110 10.68 -10.04 5.34
C ASP A 110 9.78 -9.62 4.18
N TYR A 111 8.49 -9.45 4.44
CA TYR A 111 7.54 -8.98 3.44
C TYR A 111 7.90 -7.57 2.94
N CYS A 112 8.16 -6.65 3.86
CA CYS A 112 8.52 -5.28 3.52
C CYS A 112 9.85 -5.19 2.76
N ARG A 113 10.82 -6.02 3.13
CA ARG A 113 12.12 -6.09 2.45
C ARG A 113 12.00 -6.58 1.01
N LYS A 114 11.11 -7.53 0.75
CA LYS A 114 10.94 -8.15 -0.59
C LYS A 114 9.99 -7.39 -1.51
N TYR A 115 8.94 -6.79 -0.96
CA TYR A 115 7.80 -6.32 -1.76
C TYR A 115 7.45 -4.84 -1.57
N SER A 116 8.29 -4.09 -0.86
CA SER A 116 8.07 -2.66 -0.65
C SER A 116 9.36 -1.84 -0.86
N ASP A 117 9.24 -0.53 -0.79
CA ASP A 117 10.38 0.40 -0.87
C ASP A 117 11.05 0.67 0.49
N MET A 118 10.64 -0.02 1.55
CA MET A 118 11.21 0.17 2.89
C MET A 118 12.74 -0.03 2.98
N PRO A 119 13.37 -0.98 2.25
CA PRO A 119 14.83 -1.14 2.30
C PRO A 119 15.60 -0.10 1.49
N MET A 120 14.91 0.75 0.71
CA MET A 120 15.58 1.73 -0.14
C MET A 120 16.17 2.88 0.68
N LEU A 121 17.35 3.31 0.29
CA LEU A 121 18.05 4.40 0.98
C LEU A 121 17.36 5.75 0.74
N VAL A 122 17.21 6.50 1.82
CA VAL A 122 16.60 7.84 1.83
C VAL A 122 17.65 8.87 2.23
N ARG A 123 17.73 9.97 1.48
CA ARG A 123 18.54 11.12 1.88
C ARG A 123 17.91 11.79 3.09
N LEU A 124 18.71 11.96 4.14
CA LEU A 124 18.32 12.74 5.30
C LEU A 124 18.90 14.16 5.21
N VAL A 125 18.10 15.15 5.52
CA VAL A 125 18.52 16.54 5.62
C VAL A 125 18.20 17.08 7.01
N GLU A 126 19.08 17.92 7.54
CA GLU A 126 18.84 18.57 8.83
C GLU A 126 17.93 19.77 8.64
N LYS A 127 16.80 19.78 9.36
CA LYS A 127 15.87 20.92 9.42
C LYS A 127 15.50 21.15 10.89
N ASP A 128 15.73 22.36 11.37
CA ASP A 128 15.38 22.77 12.73
C ASP A 128 15.94 21.86 13.84
N GLY A 129 17.15 21.34 13.63
CA GLY A 129 17.82 20.43 14.58
C GLY A 129 17.33 18.99 14.56
N ALA A 130 16.53 18.60 13.59
CA ALA A 130 16.07 17.23 13.36
C ALA A 130 16.44 16.73 11.96
N TRP A 131 16.78 15.44 11.87
CA TRP A 131 16.97 14.77 10.58
C TRP A 131 15.63 14.40 10.00
N VAL A 132 15.32 14.92 8.81
CA VAL A 132 14.07 14.63 8.09
C VAL A 132 14.35 13.95 6.77
N PRO A 133 13.55 12.97 6.36
CA PRO A 133 13.68 12.32 5.07
C PRO A 133 13.34 13.31 3.93
N GLU A 134 14.10 13.24 2.84
CA GLU A 134 13.87 14.03 1.65
C GLU A 134 13.48 13.11 0.48
N ASN A 135 14.44 12.64 -0.29
CA ASN A 135 14.22 11.82 -1.47
C ASN A 135 14.90 10.46 -1.35
N LEU A 136 14.36 9.45 -2.01
CA LEU A 136 15.07 8.19 -2.23
C LEU A 136 16.35 8.44 -3.02
N LEU A 137 17.44 7.84 -2.57
CA LEU A 137 18.69 7.88 -3.31
C LEU A 137 18.58 7.05 -4.59
N ARG A 138 19.27 7.51 -5.63
CA ARG A 138 19.32 6.88 -6.94
C ARG A 138 20.75 6.45 -7.26
N ALA A 139 20.92 5.51 -8.17
CA ALA A 139 22.25 5.11 -8.63
C ALA A 139 23.07 6.31 -9.15
N ALA A 140 22.42 7.26 -9.84
CA ALA A 140 23.06 8.49 -10.31
C ALA A 140 23.59 9.42 -9.20
N ASP A 141 23.17 9.25 -7.95
CA ASP A 141 23.72 10.01 -6.82
C ASP A 141 25.11 9.52 -6.38
N PHE A 142 25.55 8.38 -6.90
CA PHE A 142 26.85 7.75 -6.59
C PHE A 142 27.81 7.87 -7.76
N LEU A 143 29.11 7.72 -7.46
CA LEU A 143 30.17 7.76 -8.45
C LEU A 143 29.92 6.71 -9.55
N ASP A 144 30.06 7.13 -10.80
CA ASP A 144 29.84 6.31 -12.00
C ASP A 144 28.47 5.63 -12.06
N GLY A 145 27.47 6.17 -11.34
CA GLY A 145 26.11 5.64 -11.34
C GLY A 145 26.04 4.17 -10.90
N LEU A 146 26.96 3.73 -10.04
CA LEU A 146 27.13 2.33 -9.61
C LEU A 146 27.31 1.36 -10.80
N ASN A 147 27.89 1.82 -11.90
CA ASN A 147 28.06 1.09 -13.18
C ASN A 147 26.74 0.67 -13.83
N GLU A 148 25.62 1.35 -13.50
CA GLU A 148 24.35 1.10 -14.13
C GLU A 148 24.30 1.64 -15.56
N ALA A 149 24.24 0.74 -16.52
CA ALA A 149 24.29 1.09 -17.95
C ALA A 149 22.99 1.72 -18.47
N ASN A 150 21.88 1.61 -17.73
CA ASN A 150 20.55 2.03 -18.20
C ASN A 150 19.83 2.85 -17.13
N ASN A 151 19.64 4.14 -17.42
CA ASN A 151 18.85 5.08 -16.61
C ASN A 151 19.16 5.04 -15.09
N PRO A 152 20.40 5.34 -14.65
CA PRO A 152 20.75 5.35 -13.23
C PRO A 152 19.90 6.34 -12.41
N ASP A 153 19.35 7.40 -13.06
CA ASP A 153 18.47 8.38 -12.45
C ASP A 153 17.12 7.79 -11.98
N TRP A 154 16.76 6.62 -12.45
CA TRP A 154 15.47 5.99 -12.13
C TRP A 154 15.59 4.84 -11.15
N LYS A 155 16.81 4.37 -10.91
CA LYS A 155 17.08 3.19 -10.10
C LYS A 155 17.35 3.57 -8.66
N THR A 156 16.47 3.16 -7.76
CA THR A 156 16.66 3.27 -6.31
C THR A 156 17.73 2.30 -5.84
N VAL A 157 18.36 2.62 -4.73
CA VAL A 157 19.47 1.85 -4.18
C VAL A 157 19.15 1.37 -2.77
N ALA A 158 19.76 0.26 -2.39
CA ALA A 158 19.70 -0.34 -1.06
C ALA A 158 21.12 -0.77 -0.62
N ILE A 159 21.25 -1.20 0.62
CA ILE A 159 22.49 -1.84 1.12
C ILE A 159 22.33 -3.35 1.01
N ASP A 160 23.28 -4.01 0.39
CA ASP A 160 23.39 -5.47 0.42
C ASP A 160 23.89 -5.90 1.78
N GLU A 161 23.10 -6.66 2.52
CA GLU A 161 23.40 -7.12 3.87
C GLU A 161 24.64 -8.05 3.93
N ALA A 162 24.93 -8.74 2.84
CA ALA A 162 26.08 -9.67 2.79
C ALA A 162 27.41 -8.97 2.55
N THR A 163 27.42 -7.87 1.81
CA THR A 163 28.65 -7.17 1.40
C THR A 163 28.81 -5.80 2.04
N ASP A 164 27.74 -5.27 2.64
CA ASP A 164 27.63 -3.89 3.17
C ASP A 164 27.87 -2.82 2.08
N GLU A 165 27.64 -3.17 0.82
CA GLU A 165 27.81 -2.29 -0.32
C GLU A 165 26.43 -1.71 -0.77
N VAL A 166 26.49 -0.49 -1.33
CA VAL A 166 25.32 0.09 -1.97
C VAL A 166 25.12 -0.53 -3.34
N VAL A 167 23.95 -1.08 -3.56
CA VAL A 167 23.59 -1.79 -4.80
C VAL A 167 22.25 -1.33 -5.35
N VAL A 168 22.07 -1.55 -6.64
CA VAL A 168 20.73 -1.46 -7.28
C VAL A 168 20.11 -2.85 -7.16
N PRO A 169 19.01 -3.01 -6.40
CA PRO A 169 18.34 -4.30 -6.29
C PRO A 169 17.83 -4.75 -7.66
N SER A 170 18.14 -5.98 -8.04
CA SER A 170 17.56 -6.65 -9.20
C SER A 170 16.33 -7.43 -8.77
N GLY A 171 15.16 -7.09 -9.35
CA GLY A 171 13.91 -7.81 -9.12
C GLY A 171 13.77 -9.06 -9.98
#